data_d46b21416ddf1ff5bf439dfe46d6270d
#
_entry.id   d46b21416ddf1ff5bf439dfe46d6270d
#
_cell.length_a   1.000
_cell.length_b   1.000
_cell.length_c   1.000
_cell.angle_alpha   90.00
_cell.angle_beta   90.00
_cell.angle_gamma   90.00
#
_symmetry.space_group_name_H-M   'P 1'
#
loop_
_entity.id
_entity.type
_entity.pdbx_description
1 polymer ?
#
loop_
_entity_poly.entity_id
_entity_poly.type
_entity_poly.pdbx_seq_one_letter_code
_entity_poly.pdbx_strand_id
1 'polypeptide(L)'
;MWTYNITSHAQAHYSYESNAREVYEILRNDLGYTEDAAIGVIANMEHESYINPGQQEIGYGGSVKRGYGLVQWTPADDKILAYATSVSGQWYDGDLQMDYFAINVPASWKSSYPISYNDFKMLTDSHQATKAFFEAFERGTWHDDLYDYCDYWYEVLVGGVTPPTPPTPPTPPPPAQDEAMAMYIAGLILNWFI
;
A
#
# COMPACT_ATOMS: atom_id res chain seq x y z
N MET A 1 -8.93 -9.66 9.47
CA MET A 1 -8.35 -10.62 8.47
C MET A 1 -7.89 -9.83 7.27
N TRP A 2 -6.62 -9.97 6.92
CA TRP A 2 -6.03 -9.27 5.78
C TRP A 2 -6.60 -9.72 4.45
N THR A 3 -6.83 -8.75 3.57
CA THR A 3 -7.11 -8.98 2.15
C THR A 3 -5.88 -8.57 1.33
N TYR A 4 -5.56 -9.31 0.27
CA TYR A 4 -4.41 -9.00 -0.57
C TYR A 4 -4.66 -9.36 -2.03
N ASN A 5 -3.93 -8.67 -2.91
CA ASN A 5 -3.81 -8.98 -4.33
C ASN A 5 -2.34 -8.89 -4.71
N ILE A 6 -1.74 -10.02 -5.12
CA ILE A 6 -0.35 -10.01 -5.59
C ILE A 6 -0.33 -9.40 -6.99
N THR A 7 0.12 -8.17 -7.07
CA THR A 7 0.06 -7.37 -8.30
C THR A 7 1.18 -6.33 -8.36
N SER A 8 1.58 -5.98 -9.59
CA SER A 8 2.43 -4.85 -9.90
C SER A 8 1.70 -3.78 -10.72
N HIS A 9 0.37 -3.77 -10.64
CA HIS A 9 -0.46 -2.76 -11.27
C HIS A 9 -1.00 -1.78 -10.23
N ALA A 10 -1.28 -0.55 -10.67
CA ALA A 10 -1.96 0.42 -9.85
C ALA A 10 -3.33 -0.11 -9.40
N GLN A 11 -3.69 0.20 -8.18
CA GLN A 11 -4.98 -0.15 -7.57
C GLN A 11 -5.84 1.12 -7.44
N ALA A 12 -7.12 0.96 -7.12
CA ALA A 12 -7.92 2.10 -6.69
C ALA A 12 -7.55 2.45 -5.25
N HIS A 13 -7.37 3.74 -4.96
CA HIS A 13 -7.18 4.22 -3.59
C HIS A 13 -8.37 3.85 -2.71
N TYR A 14 -8.11 3.70 -1.42
CA TYR A 14 -9.10 3.39 -0.37
C TYR A 14 -9.82 2.03 -0.54
N SER A 15 -9.27 1.13 -1.37
CA SER A 15 -9.89 -0.19 -1.63
C SER A 15 -9.68 -1.20 -0.52
N TYR A 16 -8.71 -0.97 0.37
CA TYR A 16 -8.32 -1.92 1.42
C TYR A 16 -8.62 -1.40 2.83
N GLU A 17 -9.85 -0.90 3.06
CA GLU A 17 -10.26 -0.38 4.37
C GLU A 17 -10.09 -1.40 5.50
N SER A 18 -10.40 -2.67 5.25
CA SER A 18 -10.19 -3.72 6.26
C SER A 18 -8.73 -3.84 6.69
N ASN A 19 -7.80 -3.68 5.74
CA ASN A 19 -6.37 -3.70 6.05
C ASN A 19 -5.95 -2.45 6.81
N ALA A 20 -6.48 -1.27 6.43
CA ALA A 20 -6.22 -0.03 7.17
C ALA A 20 -6.64 -0.15 8.65
N ARG A 21 -7.78 -0.79 8.92
CA ARG A 21 -8.25 -1.06 10.30
C ARG A 21 -7.31 -2.01 11.04
N GLU A 22 -6.87 -3.10 10.41
CA GLU A 22 -5.90 -4.03 11.01
C GLU A 22 -4.57 -3.31 11.32
N VAL A 23 -4.03 -2.52 10.37
CA VAL A 23 -2.83 -1.69 10.59
C VAL A 23 -3.04 -0.74 11.77
N TYR A 24 -4.17 -0.03 11.80
CA TYR A 24 -4.49 0.92 12.85
C TYR A 24 -4.51 0.25 14.23
N GLU A 25 -5.20 -0.88 14.36
CA GLU A 25 -5.28 -1.63 15.63
C GLU A 25 -3.90 -2.10 16.10
N ILE A 26 -3.07 -2.64 15.21
CA ILE A 26 -1.70 -3.08 15.54
C ILE A 26 -0.84 -1.88 15.99
N LEU A 27 -0.88 -0.78 15.23
CA LEU A 27 -0.09 0.42 15.58
C LEU A 27 -0.52 0.98 16.95
N ARG A 28 -1.83 1.03 17.22
CA ARG A 28 -2.37 1.59 18.45
C ARG A 28 -2.15 0.69 19.66
N ASN A 29 -2.55 -0.58 19.54
CA ASN A 29 -2.68 -1.48 20.68
C ASN A 29 -1.38 -2.24 20.96
N ASP A 30 -0.66 -2.65 19.92
CA ASP A 30 0.53 -3.49 20.09
C ASP A 30 1.82 -2.66 20.03
N LEU A 31 1.88 -1.63 19.17
CA LEU A 31 3.09 -0.84 18.98
C LEU A 31 3.07 0.52 19.72
N GLY A 32 1.94 0.92 20.31
CA GLY A 32 1.82 2.08 21.20
C GLY A 32 1.94 3.44 20.51
N TYR A 33 1.42 3.58 19.29
CA TYR A 33 1.32 4.86 18.60
C TYR A 33 0.13 5.69 19.13
N THR A 34 0.19 7.00 19.02
CA THR A 34 -1.00 7.85 19.10
C THR A 34 -1.90 7.64 17.88
N GLU A 35 -3.15 8.10 17.94
CA GLU A 35 -4.07 8.06 16.80
C GLU A 35 -3.46 8.78 15.59
N ASP A 36 -2.99 10.00 15.81
CA ASP A 36 -2.40 10.84 14.77
C ASP A 36 -1.15 10.21 14.13
N ALA A 37 -0.26 9.62 14.95
CA ALA A 37 0.92 8.94 14.45
C ALA A 37 0.58 7.69 13.65
N ALA A 38 -0.44 6.91 14.06
CA ALA A 38 -0.92 5.75 13.33
C ALA A 38 -1.52 6.15 11.97
N ILE A 39 -2.33 7.22 11.93
CA ILE A 39 -2.88 7.75 10.68
C ILE A 39 -1.77 8.21 9.73
N GLY A 40 -0.73 8.87 10.25
CA GLY A 40 0.41 9.30 9.45
C GLY A 40 1.13 8.14 8.76
N VAL A 41 1.28 6.98 9.43
CA VAL A 41 1.81 5.75 8.84
C VAL A 41 0.88 5.21 7.76
N ILE A 42 -0.43 5.12 8.05
CA ILE A 42 -1.45 4.59 7.12
C ILE A 42 -1.53 5.43 5.85
N ALA A 43 -1.44 6.75 5.93
CA ALA A 43 -1.39 7.64 4.76
C ALA A 43 -0.20 7.33 3.84
N ASN A 44 0.98 7.06 4.42
CA ASN A 44 2.15 6.65 3.65
C ASN A 44 1.97 5.25 3.05
N MET A 45 1.40 4.28 3.78
CA MET A 45 1.08 2.95 3.22
C MET A 45 0.05 3.02 2.09
N GLU A 46 -0.93 3.95 2.15
CA GLU A 46 -1.86 4.20 1.05
C GLU A 46 -1.12 4.67 -0.20
N HIS A 47 -0.20 5.60 -0.06
CA HIS A 47 0.63 6.09 -1.15
C HIS A 47 1.51 4.99 -1.75
N GLU A 48 2.19 4.20 -0.92
CA GLU A 48 3.18 3.21 -1.33
C GLU A 48 2.55 1.95 -1.95
N SER A 49 1.44 1.49 -1.39
CA SER A 49 0.93 0.15 -1.69
C SER A 49 -0.60 0.05 -1.74
N TYR A 50 -1.34 1.15 -1.59
CA TYR A 50 -2.80 1.12 -1.40
C TYR A 50 -3.21 0.30 -0.16
N ILE A 51 -2.32 0.15 0.81
CA ILE A 51 -2.45 -0.74 1.99
C ILE A 51 -2.69 -2.21 1.58
N ASN A 52 -2.20 -2.61 0.41
CA ASN A 52 -2.23 -3.98 -0.08
C ASN A 52 -0.89 -4.68 0.22
N PRO A 53 -0.83 -5.66 1.16
CA PRO A 53 0.42 -6.35 1.46
C PRO A 53 0.97 -7.17 0.27
N GLY A 54 0.14 -7.47 -0.74
CA GLY A 54 0.55 -8.13 -1.98
C GLY A 54 1.08 -7.20 -3.08
N GLN A 55 1.19 -5.89 -2.81
CA GLN A 55 1.66 -4.94 -3.82
C GLN A 55 3.15 -5.11 -4.11
N GLN A 56 3.47 -5.22 -5.39
CA GLN A 56 4.82 -5.08 -5.93
C GLN A 56 4.95 -3.72 -6.61
N GLU A 57 6.15 -3.18 -6.71
CA GLU A 57 6.38 -1.89 -7.38
C GLU A 57 5.75 -1.88 -8.78
N ILE A 58 5.00 -0.84 -9.10
CA ILE A 58 4.22 -0.73 -10.33
C ILE A 58 5.14 -0.84 -11.55
N GLY A 59 4.77 -1.74 -12.47
CA GLY A 59 5.52 -2.00 -13.70
C GLY A 59 6.73 -2.95 -13.54
N TYR A 60 7.03 -3.44 -12.32
CA TYR A 60 8.20 -4.27 -12.03
C TYR A 60 7.86 -5.62 -11.39
N GLY A 61 6.71 -6.19 -11.76
CA GLY A 61 6.23 -7.45 -11.21
C GLY A 61 7.26 -8.58 -11.25
N GLY A 62 7.44 -9.26 -10.10
CA GLY A 62 8.40 -10.35 -9.92
C GLY A 62 9.86 -9.91 -9.74
N SER A 63 10.19 -8.62 -9.84
CA SER A 63 11.56 -8.14 -9.64
C SER A 63 11.86 -7.94 -8.15
N VAL A 64 12.57 -8.88 -7.55
CA VAL A 64 12.94 -8.86 -6.12
C VAL A 64 13.88 -7.69 -5.71
N LYS A 65 14.45 -6.99 -6.69
CA LYS A 65 15.26 -5.77 -6.45
C LYS A 65 14.41 -4.50 -6.33
N ARG A 66 13.09 -4.63 -6.40
CA ARG A 66 12.11 -3.55 -6.34
C ARG A 66 11.28 -3.63 -5.06
N GLY A 67 10.39 -2.66 -4.87
CA GLY A 67 9.57 -2.52 -3.68
C GLY A 67 8.46 -3.57 -3.58
N TYR A 68 8.28 -4.13 -2.39
CA TYR A 68 7.22 -5.09 -2.07
C TYR A 68 6.54 -4.73 -0.75
N GLY A 69 5.23 -4.95 -0.69
CA GLY A 69 4.43 -4.89 0.52
C GLY A 69 4.02 -3.49 0.95
N LEU A 70 3.53 -3.38 2.18
CA LEU A 70 2.84 -2.21 2.73
C LEU A 70 3.62 -0.89 2.62
N VAL A 71 4.92 -0.90 2.82
CA VAL A 71 5.81 0.28 2.72
C VAL A 71 6.86 0.11 1.62
N GLN A 72 6.58 -0.68 0.61
CA GLN A 72 7.43 -0.89 -0.57
C GLN A 72 8.92 -1.13 -0.22
N TRP A 73 9.19 -2.09 0.68
CA TRP A 73 10.58 -2.42 1.06
C TRP A 73 11.45 -2.70 -0.15
N THR A 74 12.44 -1.83 -0.39
CA THR A 74 13.37 -1.88 -1.53
C THR A 74 14.82 -1.98 -1.05
N PRO A 75 15.65 -2.94 -1.55
CA PRO A 75 15.25 -4.09 -2.38
C PRO A 75 14.51 -5.15 -1.54
N ALA A 76 13.51 -5.79 -2.14
CA ALA A 76 12.65 -6.72 -1.41
C ALA A 76 13.41 -7.97 -0.93
N ASP A 77 14.37 -8.48 -1.75
CA ASP A 77 15.12 -9.71 -1.45
C ASP A 77 15.98 -9.60 -0.17
N ASP A 78 16.52 -8.42 0.12
CA ASP A 78 17.34 -8.19 1.31
C ASP A 78 16.51 -7.79 2.55
N LYS A 79 15.22 -7.55 2.37
CA LYS A 79 14.30 -7.04 3.39
C LYS A 79 13.14 -8.00 3.63
N ILE A 80 11.96 -7.68 3.11
CA ILE A 80 10.73 -8.43 3.44
C ILE A 80 10.78 -9.89 2.98
N LEU A 81 11.41 -10.21 1.84
CA LEU A 81 11.53 -11.60 1.38
C LEU A 81 12.53 -12.39 2.24
N ALA A 82 13.64 -11.78 2.65
CA ALA A 82 14.58 -12.39 3.57
C ALA A 82 13.94 -12.65 4.94
N TYR A 83 13.18 -11.67 5.45
CA TYR A 83 12.46 -11.83 6.71
C TYR A 83 11.42 -12.95 6.62
N ALA A 84 10.56 -12.95 5.60
CA ALA A 84 9.54 -13.98 5.38
C ALA A 84 10.18 -15.39 5.31
N THR A 85 11.32 -15.51 4.61
CA THR A 85 12.07 -16.77 4.56
C THR A 85 12.57 -17.21 5.93
N SER A 86 13.08 -16.28 6.74
CA SER A 86 13.65 -16.57 8.06
C SER A 86 12.62 -17.09 9.06
N VAL A 87 11.35 -16.70 8.90
CA VAL A 87 10.23 -17.14 9.74
C VAL A 87 9.33 -18.19 9.09
N SER A 88 9.72 -18.70 7.91
CA SER A 88 8.94 -19.66 7.11
C SER A 88 7.53 -19.15 6.77
N GLY A 89 7.37 -17.84 6.59
CA GLY A 89 6.11 -17.16 6.28
C GLY A 89 5.99 -16.75 4.81
N GLN A 90 4.85 -16.14 4.50
CA GLN A 90 4.56 -15.59 3.16
C GLN A 90 4.77 -14.08 3.17
N TRP A 91 5.54 -13.55 2.23
CA TRP A 91 5.87 -12.12 2.19
C TRP A 91 4.64 -11.21 2.05
N TYR A 92 3.54 -11.70 1.49
CA TYR A 92 2.27 -10.98 1.32
C TYR A 92 1.30 -11.16 2.50
N ASP A 93 1.73 -11.77 3.58
CA ASP A 93 0.98 -11.86 4.83
C ASP A 93 1.10 -10.52 5.59
N GLY A 94 -0.04 -9.88 5.86
CA GLY A 94 -0.06 -8.58 6.52
C GLY A 94 0.44 -8.62 7.95
N ASP A 95 0.13 -9.65 8.72
CA ASP A 95 0.63 -9.81 10.09
C ASP A 95 2.16 -9.93 10.10
N LEU A 96 2.71 -10.77 9.19
CA LEU A 96 4.16 -10.89 9.02
C LEU A 96 4.81 -9.56 8.63
N GLN A 97 4.16 -8.79 7.76
CA GLN A 97 4.67 -7.48 7.37
C GLN A 97 4.66 -6.48 8.52
N MET A 98 3.65 -6.50 9.39
CA MET A 98 3.61 -5.65 10.58
C MET A 98 4.63 -6.08 11.64
N ASP A 99 4.91 -7.37 11.78
CA ASP A 99 6.03 -7.86 12.60
C ASP A 99 7.37 -7.33 12.08
N TYR A 100 7.59 -7.39 10.76
CA TYR A 100 8.80 -6.85 10.15
C TYR A 100 8.86 -5.31 10.26
N PHE A 101 7.73 -4.63 10.12
CA PHE A 101 7.61 -3.18 10.31
C PHE A 101 8.10 -2.77 11.69
N ALA A 102 7.67 -3.47 12.73
CA ALA A 102 8.04 -3.19 14.12
C ALA A 102 9.56 -3.28 14.37
N ILE A 103 10.27 -4.11 13.60
CA ILE A 103 11.72 -4.28 13.68
C ILE A 103 12.45 -3.30 12.74
N ASN A 104 11.99 -3.20 11.50
CA ASN A 104 12.72 -2.52 10.44
C ASN A 104 12.59 -0.99 10.50
N VAL A 105 11.40 -0.47 10.80
CA VAL A 105 11.18 0.99 10.80
C VAL A 105 12.05 1.71 11.84
N PRO A 106 12.07 1.30 13.13
CA PRO A 106 12.96 1.95 14.10
C PRO A 106 14.45 1.83 13.73
N ALA A 107 14.87 0.68 13.18
CA ALA A 107 16.25 0.44 12.76
C ALA A 107 16.65 1.28 11.51
N SER A 108 15.68 1.61 10.66
CA SER A 108 15.87 2.38 9.43
C SER A 108 15.58 3.86 9.59
N TRP A 109 15.11 4.30 10.77
CA TRP A 109 14.78 5.70 11.03
C TRP A 109 16.00 6.59 10.83
N LYS A 110 15.84 7.66 10.05
CA LYS A 110 16.95 8.59 9.71
C LYS A 110 17.51 9.25 10.98
N SER A 111 18.72 8.89 11.36
CA SER A 111 19.35 9.36 12.60
C SER A 111 19.54 10.88 12.67
N SER A 112 19.60 11.57 11.52
CA SER A 112 19.68 13.03 11.44
C SER A 112 18.31 13.72 11.39
N TYR A 113 17.20 12.98 11.49
CA TYR A 113 15.86 13.57 11.55
C TYR A 113 15.65 14.26 12.91
N PRO A 114 14.95 15.43 12.96
CA PRO A 114 14.87 16.24 14.19
C PRO A 114 14.23 15.56 15.39
N ILE A 115 13.36 14.56 15.16
CA ILE A 115 12.72 13.79 16.24
C ILE A 115 13.12 12.31 16.13
N SER A 116 13.21 11.65 17.28
CA SER A 116 13.46 10.22 17.34
C SER A 116 12.23 9.43 16.88
N TYR A 117 12.42 8.14 16.54
CA TYR A 117 11.29 7.25 16.27
C TYR A 117 10.30 7.14 17.44
N ASN A 118 10.80 7.16 18.68
CA ASN A 118 9.93 7.11 19.85
C ASN A 118 9.09 8.39 20.02
N ASP A 119 9.68 9.57 19.73
CA ASP A 119 8.93 10.83 19.77
C ASP A 119 7.93 10.91 18.62
N PHE A 120 8.29 10.38 17.44
CA PHE A 120 7.38 10.25 16.29
C PHE A 120 6.11 9.50 16.67
N LYS A 121 6.22 8.36 17.34
CA LYS A 121 5.07 7.56 17.79
C LYS A 121 4.10 8.33 18.68
N MET A 122 4.57 9.39 19.32
CA MET A 122 3.81 10.22 20.27
C MET A 122 3.28 11.51 19.67
N LEU A 123 3.45 11.75 18.36
CA LEU A 123 2.90 12.93 17.69
C LEU A 123 1.37 12.96 17.80
N THR A 124 0.83 14.15 17.98
CA THR A 124 -0.61 14.45 18.13
C THR A 124 -1.11 15.41 17.03
N ASP A 125 -0.53 15.31 15.85
CA ASP A 125 -0.91 15.99 14.63
C ASP A 125 -0.64 15.05 13.48
N SER A 126 -1.69 14.61 12.82
CA SER A 126 -1.63 13.56 11.78
C SER A 126 -0.89 14.03 10.53
N HIS A 127 -0.99 15.31 10.14
CA HIS A 127 -0.21 15.86 9.02
C HIS A 127 1.28 15.91 9.35
N GLN A 128 1.62 16.33 10.57
CA GLN A 128 3.02 16.31 11.04
C GLN A 128 3.55 14.88 11.06
N ALA A 129 2.75 13.92 11.51
CA ALA A 129 3.12 12.50 11.53
C ALA A 129 3.30 11.94 10.12
N THR A 130 2.39 12.23 9.18
CA THR A 130 2.50 11.84 7.78
C THR A 130 3.82 12.31 7.17
N LYS A 131 4.15 13.58 7.37
CA LYS A 131 5.38 14.17 6.86
C LYS A 131 6.62 13.60 7.54
N ALA A 132 6.57 13.40 8.86
CA ALA A 132 7.70 12.87 9.62
C ALA A 132 8.03 11.43 9.19
N PHE A 133 7.03 10.57 8.98
CA PHE A 133 7.24 9.21 8.51
C PHE A 133 7.85 9.20 7.11
N PHE A 134 7.31 10.00 6.20
CA PHE A 134 7.84 10.15 4.85
C PHE A 134 9.31 10.60 4.84
N GLU A 135 9.65 11.66 5.54
CA GLU A 135 11.00 12.24 5.53
C GLU A 135 12.05 11.40 6.28
N ALA A 136 11.64 10.67 7.32
CA ALA A 136 12.55 9.90 8.15
C ALA A 136 12.70 8.43 7.71
N PHE A 137 11.65 7.84 7.15
CA PHE A 137 11.64 6.44 6.74
C PHE A 137 11.57 6.25 5.22
N GLU A 138 10.55 6.77 4.51
CA GLU A 138 10.38 6.56 3.05
C GLU A 138 11.44 7.29 2.23
N ARG A 139 11.68 8.55 2.51
CA ARG A 139 12.76 9.37 1.91
C ARG A 139 12.65 9.56 0.40
N GLY A 140 11.44 9.54 -0.13
CA GLY A 140 11.14 9.75 -1.54
C GLY A 140 11.02 11.22 -1.93
N THR A 141 10.36 11.49 -3.05
CA THR A 141 9.90 12.85 -3.44
C THR A 141 8.55 13.09 -2.79
N TRP A 142 8.39 14.22 -2.07
CA TRP A 142 7.15 14.57 -1.43
C TRP A 142 6.01 14.75 -2.44
N HIS A 143 4.81 14.26 -2.07
CA HIS A 143 3.58 14.37 -2.82
C HIS A 143 2.49 14.97 -1.92
N ASP A 144 1.82 16.01 -2.40
CA ASP A 144 0.80 16.73 -1.59
C ASP A 144 -0.45 15.89 -1.32
N ASP A 145 -0.74 14.89 -2.15
CA ASP A 145 -1.82 13.92 -1.98
C ASP A 145 -1.68 13.04 -0.72
N LEU A 146 -0.49 12.97 -0.12
CA LEU A 146 -0.28 12.31 1.18
C LEU A 146 -1.15 12.92 2.29
N TYR A 147 -1.41 14.24 2.23
CA TYR A 147 -2.32 14.87 3.17
C TYR A 147 -3.79 14.52 2.90
N ASP A 148 -4.18 14.37 1.64
CA ASP A 148 -5.52 13.91 1.28
C ASP A 148 -5.77 12.48 1.79
N TYR A 149 -4.77 11.59 1.69
CA TYR A 149 -4.84 10.23 2.29
C TYR A 149 -4.90 10.29 3.81
N CYS A 150 -4.15 11.18 4.44
CA CYS A 150 -4.17 11.38 5.88
C CYS A 150 -5.56 11.81 6.36
N ASP A 151 -6.15 12.83 5.75
CA ASP A 151 -7.47 13.34 6.11
C ASP A 151 -8.55 12.29 5.91
N TYR A 152 -8.52 11.56 4.78
CA TYR A 152 -9.46 10.47 4.53
C TYR A 152 -9.39 9.38 5.60
N TRP A 153 -8.20 8.88 5.90
CA TRP A 153 -8.05 7.79 6.86
C TRP A 153 -8.32 8.24 8.30
N TYR A 154 -8.03 9.50 8.63
CA TYR A 154 -8.41 10.07 9.93
C TYR A 154 -9.93 10.05 10.09
N GLU A 155 -10.68 10.51 9.09
CA GLU A 155 -12.14 10.52 9.14
C GLU A 155 -12.72 9.10 9.25
N VAL A 156 -12.19 8.15 8.50
CA VAL A 156 -12.65 6.75 8.47
C VAL A 156 -12.36 5.98 9.76
N LEU A 157 -11.16 6.17 10.32
CA LEU A 157 -10.67 5.33 11.43
C LEU A 157 -10.89 5.96 12.81
N VAL A 158 -10.87 7.30 12.90
CA VAL A 158 -10.98 8.05 14.16
C VAL A 158 -12.31 8.80 14.26
N GLY A 159 -12.73 9.47 13.19
CA GLY A 159 -13.95 10.28 13.17
C GLY A 159 -15.26 9.49 13.27
N GLY A 160 -15.24 8.17 13.15
CA GLY A 160 -16.42 7.30 13.27
C GLY A 160 -17.45 7.47 12.16
N VAL A 161 -17.08 8.03 11.01
CA VAL A 161 -17.96 8.22 9.84
C VAL A 161 -17.94 6.98 8.95
N THR A 162 -19.09 6.67 8.36
CA THR A 162 -19.16 5.63 7.33
C THR A 162 -18.40 6.15 6.10
N PRO A 163 -17.42 5.40 5.55
CA PRO A 163 -16.64 5.86 4.42
C PRO A 163 -17.52 6.30 3.25
N PRO A 164 -17.13 7.33 2.49
CA PRO A 164 -17.74 7.56 1.20
C PRO A 164 -17.54 6.32 0.33
N THR A 165 -18.57 5.94 -0.41
CA THR A 165 -18.51 4.77 -1.30
C THR A 165 -17.28 4.93 -2.24
N PRO A 166 -16.39 3.94 -2.33
CA PRO A 166 -15.24 4.02 -3.22
C PRO A 166 -15.67 4.42 -4.63
N PRO A 167 -14.90 5.24 -5.35
CA PRO A 167 -15.22 5.59 -6.73
C PRO A 167 -15.38 4.30 -7.54
N THR A 168 -16.48 4.19 -8.26
CA THR A 168 -16.75 3.05 -9.14
C THR A 168 -15.56 2.88 -10.11
N PRO A 169 -14.95 1.69 -10.20
CA PRO A 169 -13.87 1.47 -11.15
C PRO A 169 -14.28 1.96 -12.54
N PRO A 170 -13.37 2.60 -13.30
CA PRO A 170 -13.69 3.03 -14.64
C PRO A 170 -14.18 1.84 -15.47
N THR A 171 -15.30 2.01 -16.14
CA THR A 171 -15.84 0.99 -17.04
C THR A 171 -14.75 0.62 -18.06
N PRO A 172 -14.43 -0.67 -18.23
CA PRO A 172 -13.46 -1.08 -19.23
C PRO A 172 -13.83 -0.45 -20.59
N PRO A 173 -12.85 0.05 -21.36
CA PRO A 173 -13.14 0.56 -22.69
C PRO A 173 -13.80 -0.55 -23.51
N PRO A 174 -14.76 -0.23 -24.38
CA PRO A 174 -15.37 -1.21 -25.27
C PRO A 174 -14.26 -1.89 -26.08
N PRO A 175 -14.37 -3.21 -26.36
CA PRO A 175 -13.37 -3.93 -27.14
C PRO A 175 -13.09 -3.17 -28.43
N ALA A 176 -11.81 -3.04 -28.76
CA ALA A 176 -11.38 -2.31 -29.94
C ALA A 176 -12.11 -2.86 -31.18
N GLN A 177 -12.58 -2.00 -32.06
CA GLN A 177 -13.32 -2.41 -33.26
C GLN A 177 -12.54 -3.37 -34.18
N ASP A 178 -11.22 -3.47 -33.98
CA ASP A 178 -10.33 -4.37 -34.71
C ASP A 178 -10.60 -5.87 -34.42
N GLU A 179 -11.07 -6.23 -33.21
CA GLU A 179 -11.44 -7.63 -32.90
C GLU A 179 -12.75 -8.03 -33.59
N ALA A 180 -13.70 -7.10 -33.75
CA ALA A 180 -14.95 -7.34 -34.49
C ALA A 180 -14.66 -7.56 -35.98
N MET A 181 -13.69 -6.81 -36.53
CA MET A 181 -13.25 -6.99 -37.91
C MET A 181 -12.53 -8.31 -38.14
N ALA A 182 -11.70 -8.74 -37.19
CA ALA A 182 -11.01 -10.03 -37.27
C ALA A 182 -11.99 -11.22 -37.22
N MET A 183 -13.04 -11.15 -36.41
CA MET A 183 -14.10 -12.16 -36.38
C MET A 183 -14.95 -12.18 -37.67
N TYR A 184 -15.21 -11.01 -38.26
CA TYR A 184 -15.95 -10.91 -39.52
C TYR A 184 -15.16 -11.52 -40.68
N ILE A 185 -13.85 -11.27 -40.76
CA ILE A 185 -12.96 -11.87 -41.78
C ILE A 185 -12.82 -13.37 -41.61
N ALA A 186 -12.69 -13.87 -40.37
CA ALA A 186 -12.63 -15.30 -40.08
C ALA A 186 -13.93 -16.03 -40.50
N GLY A 187 -15.09 -15.41 -40.31
CA GLY A 187 -16.39 -15.94 -40.75
C GLY A 187 -16.55 -15.99 -42.28
N LEU A 188 -15.95 -15.07 -43.03
CA LEU A 188 -15.99 -15.05 -44.48
C LEU A 188 -15.10 -16.14 -45.11
N ILE A 189 -13.98 -16.51 -44.49
CA ILE A 189 -13.06 -17.54 -44.98
C ILE A 189 -13.67 -18.93 -44.82
N LEU A 190 -14.45 -19.19 -43.79
CA LEU A 190 -15.11 -20.47 -43.54
C LEU A 190 -16.24 -20.79 -44.53
N ASN A 191 -16.86 -19.80 -45.19
CA ASN A 191 -17.93 -19.98 -46.15
C ASN A 191 -17.45 -20.21 -47.60
N TRP A 192 -16.14 -20.23 -47.86
CA TRP A 192 -15.58 -20.48 -49.19
C TRP A 192 -15.11 -21.92 -49.41
N PHE A 193 -15.24 -22.81 -48.40
CA PHE A 193 -14.81 -24.22 -48.46
C PHE A 193 -15.97 -25.22 -48.27
N ILE A 194 -17.22 -24.84 -48.59
CA ILE A 194 -18.34 -25.81 -48.67
C ILE A 194 -18.90 -25.80 -50.10
#